data_2871a08d3d479c07afc517cea589e818
#
_entry.id   2871a08d3d479c07afc517cea589e818
#
_cell.length_a   1.000
_cell.length_b   1.000
_cell.length_c   1.000
_cell.angle_alpha   90.00
_cell.angle_beta   90.00
_cell.angle_gamma   90.00
#
_symmetry.space_group_name_H-M   'P 1'
#
loop_
_entity.id
_entity.type
_entity.pdbx_description
1 polymer ?
#
loop_
_entity_poly.entity_id
_entity_poly.type
_entity_poly.pdbx_seq_one_letter_code
_entity_poly.pdbx_strand_id
1 'polypeptide(L)'
;MAVITVSGEPGCRSGEVAGLIAQSCGFQRISAGRLDAMLEEEFGPAASFPEKAWPAMAASILLRHSTDSDLVVGVDGAENLFRNYPGLLRIRIVAPRNRRIGNVMLDDGLDRPAARQQLKIRERAAGVTRKARFGRAMAAPDSFDLVLNAESMDGGHLAQIAASAVEVRSLRQYGLLSKAAEAQQQFQLRLQLSKEGIHPKGRADFRRAQFSHPSEEIFANLLDFYRIEWEYEPKSFPVAWDEQGRVLESFTPDFYLPESNRYVELTTMKQSLVTKKNRKIRLLREIYPQVQIQVFYQKDLQDLIFKYGLVEQKAE
;
A
#
# COMPACT_ATOMS: atom_id res chain seq x y z
N MET A 1 -6.70 6.58 14.38
CA MET A 1 -6.63 5.13 14.64
C MET A 1 -5.19 4.72 14.87
N ALA A 2 -4.96 3.81 15.80
CA ALA A 2 -3.63 3.39 16.20
C ALA A 2 -3.32 2.01 15.63
N VAL A 3 -2.05 1.78 15.29
CA VAL A 3 -1.55 0.46 14.89
C VAL A 3 -0.38 0.08 15.79
N ILE A 4 -0.45 -1.08 16.41
CA ILE A 4 0.64 -1.67 17.17
C ILE A 4 1.16 -2.87 16.39
N THR A 5 2.45 -2.88 16.07
CA THR A 5 3.10 -4.07 15.49
C THR A 5 3.88 -4.80 16.55
N VAL A 6 3.68 -6.10 16.63
CA VAL A 6 4.38 -6.97 17.58
C VAL A 6 5.09 -8.06 16.81
N SER A 7 6.41 -8.06 16.87
CA SER A 7 7.26 -9.09 16.27
C SER A 7 8.16 -9.75 17.31
N GLY A 8 8.72 -10.89 16.97
CA GLY A 8 9.66 -11.59 17.88
C GLY A 8 10.32 -12.77 17.17
N GLU A 9 11.43 -13.20 17.72
CA GLU A 9 12.09 -14.40 17.21
C GLU A 9 11.28 -15.67 17.51
N PRO A 10 11.40 -16.72 16.71
CA PRO A 10 10.74 -17.98 16.98
C PRO A 10 10.95 -18.46 18.42
N GLY A 11 9.88 -18.89 19.07
CA GLY A 11 9.88 -19.30 20.47
C GLY A 11 9.74 -18.18 21.52
N CYS A 12 9.69 -16.89 21.12
CA CYS A 12 9.43 -15.78 22.06
C CYS A 12 7.96 -15.63 22.45
N ARG A 13 7.04 -16.39 21.85
CA ARG A 13 5.59 -16.26 22.04
C ARG A 13 5.04 -14.86 21.76
N SER A 14 5.65 -14.13 20.82
CA SER A 14 5.22 -12.79 20.44
C SER A 14 3.76 -12.73 19.99
N GLY A 15 3.24 -13.80 19.38
CA GLY A 15 1.83 -13.89 18.99
C GLY A 15 0.88 -13.96 20.19
N GLU A 16 1.25 -14.63 21.29
CA GLU A 16 0.48 -14.65 22.53
C GLU A 16 0.48 -13.26 23.18
N VAL A 17 1.66 -12.64 23.28
CA VAL A 17 1.79 -11.27 23.81
C VAL A 17 0.98 -10.28 22.98
N ALA A 18 0.98 -10.38 21.63
CA ALA A 18 0.13 -9.57 20.76
C ALA A 18 -1.37 -9.72 21.07
N GLY A 19 -1.81 -10.94 21.40
CA GLY A 19 -3.17 -11.19 21.84
C GLY A 19 -3.52 -10.50 23.16
N LEU A 20 -2.63 -10.57 24.14
CA LEU A 20 -2.81 -9.92 25.45
C LEU A 20 -2.80 -8.39 25.31
N ILE A 21 -1.93 -7.83 24.47
CA ILE A 21 -1.91 -6.39 24.15
C ILE A 21 -3.25 -5.99 23.54
N ALA A 22 -3.75 -6.74 22.55
CA ALA A 22 -5.02 -6.46 21.90
C ALA A 22 -6.17 -6.43 22.89
N GLN A 23 -6.21 -7.40 23.80
CA GLN A 23 -7.21 -7.48 24.88
C GLN A 23 -7.09 -6.29 25.86
N SER A 24 -5.89 -5.96 26.31
CA SER A 24 -5.65 -4.86 27.25
C SER A 24 -5.99 -3.49 26.67
N CYS A 25 -5.71 -3.27 25.37
CA CYS A 25 -5.99 -2.01 24.69
C CYS A 25 -7.42 -1.94 24.07
N GLY A 26 -8.16 -3.06 23.98
CA GLY A 26 -9.41 -3.13 23.26
C GLY A 26 -9.23 -2.97 21.73
N PHE A 27 -8.08 -3.42 21.18
CA PHE A 27 -7.75 -3.32 19.77
C PHE A 27 -8.05 -4.62 19.05
N GLN A 28 -8.32 -4.55 17.74
CA GLN A 28 -8.50 -5.74 16.91
C GLN A 28 -7.15 -6.43 16.67
N ARG A 29 -7.07 -7.72 16.98
CA ARG A 29 -5.87 -8.52 16.72
C ARG A 29 -5.87 -9.05 15.28
N ILE A 30 -4.75 -8.85 14.59
CA ILE A 30 -4.43 -9.50 13.31
C ILE A 30 -3.23 -10.43 13.55
N SER A 31 -3.48 -11.73 13.53
CA SER A 31 -2.43 -12.75 13.61
C SER A 31 -1.86 -13.04 12.20
N ALA A 32 -0.72 -13.73 12.13
CA ALA A 32 -0.12 -14.15 10.85
C ALA A 32 -1.12 -14.96 10.00
N GLY A 33 -1.75 -15.99 10.56
CA GLY A 33 -2.72 -16.79 9.83
C GLY A 33 -3.97 -16.01 9.40
N ARG A 34 -4.42 -15.01 10.20
CA ARG A 34 -5.52 -14.14 9.77
C ARG A 34 -5.11 -13.25 8.61
N LEU A 35 -3.90 -12.66 8.66
CA LEU A 35 -3.38 -11.84 7.57
C LEU A 35 -3.19 -12.67 6.30
N ASP A 36 -2.64 -13.89 6.41
CA ASP A 36 -2.48 -14.79 5.26
C ASP A 36 -3.84 -15.14 4.62
N ALA A 37 -4.86 -15.43 5.41
CA ALA A 37 -6.22 -15.65 4.90
C ALA A 37 -6.79 -14.42 4.17
N MET A 38 -6.58 -13.22 4.72
CA MET A 38 -7.02 -11.97 4.09
C MET A 38 -6.27 -11.70 2.77
N LEU A 39 -4.97 -12.02 2.73
CA LEU A 39 -4.16 -11.91 1.51
C LEU A 39 -4.67 -12.87 0.43
N GLU A 40 -4.96 -14.11 0.79
CA GLU A 40 -5.46 -15.12 -0.14
C GLU A 40 -6.85 -14.77 -0.66
N GLU A 41 -7.72 -14.27 0.20
CA GLU A 41 -9.06 -13.80 -0.19
C GLU A 41 -8.98 -12.65 -1.21
N GLU A 42 -8.11 -11.68 -0.98
CA GLU A 42 -8.03 -10.46 -1.80
C GLU A 42 -7.20 -10.64 -3.07
N PHE A 43 -6.06 -11.30 -2.98
CA PHE A 43 -5.10 -11.40 -4.10
C PHE A 43 -5.05 -12.79 -4.72
N GLY A 44 -5.46 -13.84 -4.02
CA GLY A 44 -5.35 -15.23 -4.44
C GLY A 44 -4.22 -15.99 -3.72
N PRO A 45 -3.92 -17.23 -4.15
CA PRO A 45 -2.98 -18.10 -3.47
C PRO A 45 -1.57 -17.48 -3.32
N ALA A 46 -0.98 -17.60 -2.13
CA ALA A 46 0.34 -17.03 -1.81
C ALA A 46 1.44 -17.45 -2.79
N ALA A 47 1.38 -18.69 -3.30
CA ALA A 47 2.34 -19.20 -4.29
C ALA A 47 2.32 -18.47 -5.64
N SER A 48 1.30 -17.67 -5.91
CA SER A 48 1.15 -16.92 -7.16
C SER A 48 1.94 -15.61 -7.18
N PHE A 49 2.50 -15.18 -6.05
CA PHE A 49 3.13 -13.87 -5.93
C PHE A 49 4.55 -13.95 -5.40
N PRO A 50 5.45 -13.07 -5.88
CA PRO A 50 6.81 -13.00 -5.34
C PRO A 50 6.79 -12.46 -3.91
N GLU A 51 7.61 -13.03 -3.01
CA GLU A 51 7.72 -12.60 -1.61
C GLU A 51 8.02 -11.10 -1.46
N LYS A 52 8.72 -10.48 -2.40
CA LYS A 52 8.99 -9.03 -2.41
C LYS A 52 7.73 -8.16 -2.52
N ALA A 53 6.61 -8.70 -3.03
CA ALA A 53 5.33 -7.99 -3.12
C ALA A 53 4.50 -8.07 -1.83
N TRP A 54 4.80 -9.05 -0.96
CA TRP A 54 4.08 -9.27 0.29
C TRP A 54 3.95 -7.99 1.15
N PRO A 55 5.00 -7.14 1.34
CA PRO A 55 4.87 -5.93 2.13
C PRO A 55 3.79 -4.97 1.63
N ALA A 56 3.74 -4.75 0.32
CA ALA A 56 2.74 -3.85 -0.28
C ALA A 56 1.32 -4.43 -0.20
N MET A 57 1.18 -5.75 -0.42
CA MET A 57 -0.09 -6.47 -0.27
C MET A 57 -0.59 -6.40 1.17
N ALA A 58 0.25 -6.74 2.15
CA ALA A 58 -0.07 -6.70 3.56
C ALA A 58 -0.40 -5.27 4.04
N ALA A 59 0.40 -4.27 3.66
CA ALA A 59 0.15 -2.88 3.99
C ALA A 59 -1.19 -2.39 3.42
N SER A 60 -1.55 -2.76 2.19
CA SER A 60 -2.83 -2.40 1.56
C SER A 60 -4.04 -2.91 2.37
N ILE A 61 -3.98 -4.17 2.82
CA ILE A 61 -5.05 -4.76 3.64
C ILE A 61 -5.13 -4.10 5.02
N LEU A 62 -3.99 -4.03 5.70
CA LEU A 62 -3.93 -3.53 7.08
C LEU A 62 -4.30 -2.04 7.16
N LEU A 63 -3.89 -1.23 6.17
CA LEU A 63 -4.25 0.18 6.10
C LEU A 63 -5.77 0.36 6.02
N ARG A 64 -6.46 -0.44 5.19
CA ARG A 64 -7.91 -0.40 5.08
C ARG A 64 -8.59 -0.78 6.40
N HIS A 65 -8.13 -1.86 7.05
CA HIS A 65 -8.68 -2.27 8.34
C HIS A 65 -8.39 -1.26 9.45
N SER A 66 -7.28 -0.52 9.35
CA SER A 66 -6.94 0.52 10.31
C SER A 66 -7.83 1.75 10.23
N THR A 67 -8.64 1.93 9.18
CA THR A 67 -9.62 3.02 9.10
C THR A 67 -10.84 2.80 9.99
N ASP A 68 -11.18 1.54 10.23
CA ASP A 68 -12.39 1.16 10.97
C ASP A 68 -12.08 0.75 12.42
N SER A 69 -10.83 0.36 12.70
CA SER A 69 -10.45 -0.17 14.02
C SER A 69 -9.00 0.11 14.35
N ASP A 70 -8.71 0.27 15.64
CA ASP A 70 -7.33 0.20 16.14
C ASP A 70 -6.82 -1.24 16.05
N LEU A 71 -5.57 -1.45 15.61
CA LEU A 71 -5.03 -2.76 15.29
C LEU A 71 -3.82 -3.15 16.13
N VAL A 72 -3.75 -4.44 16.49
CA VAL A 72 -2.51 -5.11 16.94
C VAL A 72 -2.14 -6.16 15.90
N VAL A 73 -1.04 -5.94 15.19
CA VAL A 73 -0.52 -6.82 14.14
C VAL A 73 0.59 -7.69 14.69
N GLY A 74 0.27 -8.94 14.99
CA GLY A 74 1.21 -9.93 15.54
C GLY A 74 1.89 -10.74 14.43
N VAL A 75 2.71 -10.07 13.59
CA VAL A 75 3.36 -10.67 12.42
C VAL A 75 4.82 -10.21 12.37
N ASP A 76 5.75 -11.13 12.08
CA ASP A 76 7.16 -10.76 11.92
C ASP A 76 7.36 -9.90 10.67
N GLY A 77 8.05 -8.79 10.83
CA GLY A 77 8.30 -7.82 9.77
C GLY A 77 7.25 -6.71 9.66
N ALA A 78 6.13 -6.78 10.40
CA ALA A 78 5.07 -5.77 10.36
C ALA A 78 5.56 -4.36 10.73
N GLU A 79 6.64 -4.24 11.49
CA GLU A 79 7.28 -2.97 11.83
C GLU A 79 7.80 -2.19 10.60
N ASN A 80 7.96 -2.87 9.45
CA ASN A 80 8.42 -2.24 8.22
C ASN A 80 7.28 -1.74 7.33
N LEU A 81 6.02 -2.13 7.59
CA LEU A 81 4.89 -1.87 6.69
C LEU A 81 4.43 -0.41 6.71
N PHE A 82 4.62 0.28 7.83
CA PHE A 82 4.05 1.62 8.06
C PHE A 82 5.10 2.60 8.60
N ARG A 83 6.28 2.68 7.95
CA ARG A 83 7.41 3.48 8.47
C ARG A 83 7.07 4.94 8.76
N ASN A 84 6.20 5.53 7.99
CA ASN A 84 5.83 6.95 8.06
C ASN A 84 4.43 7.17 8.69
N TYR A 85 3.88 6.16 9.36
CA TYR A 85 2.57 6.26 9.98
C TYR A 85 2.66 6.89 11.37
N PRO A 86 1.97 8.02 11.64
CA PRO A 86 2.12 8.75 12.91
C PRO A 86 1.57 7.98 14.12
N GLY A 87 0.54 7.16 13.93
CA GLY A 87 -0.08 6.35 14.97
C GLY A 87 0.48 4.94 15.10
N LEU A 88 1.77 4.73 14.84
CA LEU A 88 2.41 3.42 14.91
C LEU A 88 3.22 3.25 16.19
N LEU A 89 3.05 2.10 16.87
CA LEU A 89 3.91 1.62 17.95
C LEU A 89 4.52 0.28 17.56
N ARG A 90 5.83 0.22 17.46
CA ARG A 90 6.58 -0.98 17.04
C ARG A 90 7.21 -1.65 18.25
N ILE A 91 6.77 -2.88 18.53
CA ILE A 91 7.21 -3.65 19.69
C ILE A 91 7.94 -4.90 19.20
N ARG A 92 9.10 -5.16 19.77
CA ARG A 92 9.81 -6.43 19.62
C ARG A 92 9.83 -7.17 20.93
N ILE A 93 9.43 -8.44 20.90
CA ILE A 93 9.56 -9.36 22.02
C ILE A 93 10.83 -10.18 21.83
N VAL A 94 11.67 -10.18 22.84
CA VAL A 94 12.92 -10.96 22.88
C VAL A 94 12.90 -11.91 24.07
N ALA A 95 13.62 -13.03 23.97
CA ALA A 95 13.85 -13.95 25.08
C ALA A 95 15.17 -14.68 24.87
N PRO A 96 15.88 -15.05 25.95
CA PRO A 96 17.08 -15.86 25.87
C PRO A 96 16.81 -17.21 25.20
N ARG A 97 17.84 -17.74 24.53
CA ARG A 97 17.70 -18.97 23.75
C ARG A 97 17.16 -20.15 24.56
N ASN A 98 17.59 -20.28 25.83
CA ASN A 98 17.12 -21.37 26.70
C ASN A 98 15.62 -21.26 26.96
N ARG A 99 15.10 -20.05 27.19
CA ARG A 99 13.66 -19.80 27.37
C ARG A 99 12.89 -20.16 26.08
N ARG A 100 13.39 -19.75 24.92
CA ARG A 100 12.77 -20.06 23.60
C ARG A 100 12.75 -21.57 23.34
N ILE A 101 13.81 -22.31 23.66
CA ILE A 101 13.83 -23.78 23.59
C ILE A 101 12.77 -24.38 24.52
N GLY A 102 12.67 -23.89 25.76
CA GLY A 102 11.63 -24.33 26.69
C GLY A 102 10.21 -24.10 26.18
N ASN A 103 9.97 -22.94 25.57
CA ASN A 103 8.68 -22.65 24.95
C ASN A 103 8.37 -23.62 23.80
N VAL A 104 9.34 -23.90 22.91
CA VAL A 104 9.15 -24.88 21.82
C VAL A 104 8.91 -26.30 22.36
N MET A 105 9.57 -26.68 23.47
CA MET A 105 9.29 -27.99 24.14
C MET A 105 7.81 -28.08 24.55
N LEU A 106 7.29 -27.03 25.19
CA LEU A 106 5.89 -26.98 25.64
C LEU A 106 4.89 -26.90 24.49
N ASP A 107 5.17 -26.07 23.51
CA ASP A 107 4.23 -25.81 22.41
C ASP A 107 4.11 -26.99 21.44
N ASP A 108 5.23 -27.74 21.21
CA ASP A 108 5.28 -28.84 20.26
C ASP A 108 5.31 -30.22 20.92
N GLY A 109 5.35 -30.30 22.26
CA GLY A 109 5.46 -31.56 22.97
C GLY A 109 6.79 -32.32 22.75
N LEU A 110 7.88 -31.57 22.52
CA LEU A 110 9.20 -32.13 22.15
C LEU A 110 10.13 -32.23 23.35
N ASP A 111 11.09 -33.18 23.30
CA ASP A 111 12.22 -33.19 24.20
C ASP A 111 13.19 -32.02 23.87
N ARG A 112 14.15 -31.75 24.79
CA ARG A 112 15.08 -30.62 24.66
C ARG A 112 15.98 -30.68 23.42
N PRO A 113 16.59 -31.83 23.02
CA PRO A 113 17.36 -31.95 21.80
C PRO A 113 16.54 -31.67 20.56
N ALA A 114 15.33 -32.24 20.43
CA ALA A 114 14.43 -32.05 19.32
C ALA A 114 13.93 -30.58 19.23
N ALA A 115 13.55 -30.00 20.38
CA ALA A 115 13.14 -28.59 20.44
C ALA A 115 14.26 -27.61 20.04
N ARG A 116 15.52 -27.90 20.41
CA ARG A 116 16.69 -27.13 19.94
C ARG A 116 16.85 -27.18 18.45
N GLN A 117 16.69 -28.36 17.86
CA GLN A 117 16.77 -28.55 16.40
C GLN A 117 15.60 -27.83 15.70
N GLN A 118 14.41 -27.98 16.21
CA GLN A 118 13.20 -27.33 15.67
C GLN A 118 13.31 -25.80 15.72
N LEU A 119 13.79 -25.24 16.85
CA LEU A 119 14.04 -23.81 16.96
C LEU A 119 15.01 -23.31 15.89
N LYS A 120 16.11 -24.03 15.65
CA LYS A 120 17.09 -23.67 14.62
C LYS A 120 16.48 -23.67 13.21
N ILE A 121 15.61 -24.64 12.92
CA ILE A 121 14.89 -24.72 11.64
C ILE A 121 13.97 -23.50 11.48
N ARG A 122 13.18 -23.18 12.52
CA ARG A 122 12.28 -22.01 12.53
C ARG A 122 13.04 -20.68 12.37
N GLU A 123 14.16 -20.51 13.09
CA GLU A 123 15.01 -19.32 12.97
C GLU A 123 15.53 -19.13 11.55
N ARG A 124 16.00 -20.23 10.92
CA ARG A 124 16.48 -20.21 9.53
C ARG A 124 15.37 -19.85 8.55
N ALA A 125 14.20 -20.47 8.68
CA ALA A 125 13.06 -20.21 7.82
C ALA A 125 12.58 -18.73 7.95
N ALA A 126 12.44 -18.23 9.18
CA ALA A 126 12.07 -16.84 9.43
C ALA A 126 13.09 -15.86 8.82
N GLY A 127 14.39 -16.13 8.94
CA GLY A 127 15.43 -15.30 8.32
C GLY A 127 15.39 -15.28 6.79
N VAL A 128 15.10 -16.43 6.15
CA VAL A 128 14.94 -16.52 4.68
C VAL A 128 13.73 -15.72 4.24
N THR A 129 12.57 -15.94 4.85
CA THR A 129 11.33 -15.21 4.52
C THR A 129 11.51 -13.71 4.72
N ARG A 130 12.07 -13.31 5.86
CA ARG A 130 12.31 -11.90 6.16
C ARG A 130 13.26 -11.25 5.14
N LYS A 131 14.32 -11.95 4.73
CA LYS A 131 15.24 -11.45 3.69
C LYS A 131 14.54 -11.29 2.34
N ALA A 132 13.69 -12.23 1.97
CA ALA A 132 12.94 -12.18 0.70
C ALA A 132 11.93 -11.02 0.68
N ARG A 133 11.26 -10.75 1.82
CA ARG A 133 10.25 -9.68 1.95
C ARG A 133 10.86 -8.28 2.11
N PHE A 134 11.92 -8.15 2.90
CA PHE A 134 12.45 -6.85 3.36
C PHE A 134 13.93 -6.62 3.03
N GLY A 135 14.57 -7.53 2.31
CA GLY A 135 15.99 -7.44 1.94
C GLY A 135 16.98 -7.73 3.11
N ARG A 136 16.49 -7.93 4.34
CA ARG A 136 17.30 -8.16 5.54
C ARG A 136 16.78 -9.38 6.29
N ALA A 137 17.69 -10.28 6.70
CA ALA A 137 17.35 -11.49 7.46
C ALA A 137 17.02 -11.20 8.94
N MET A 138 17.53 -10.11 9.48
CA MET A 138 17.32 -9.70 10.88
C MET A 138 16.73 -8.30 10.96
N ALA A 139 15.93 -8.06 12.02
CA ALA A 139 15.43 -6.73 12.32
C ALA A 139 16.54 -5.91 13.01
N ALA A 140 16.71 -4.66 12.60
CA ALA A 140 17.59 -3.74 13.29
C ALA A 140 16.91 -3.25 14.58
N PRO A 141 17.64 -3.13 15.71
CA PRO A 141 17.05 -2.70 16.99
C PRO A 141 16.37 -1.32 16.93
N ASP A 142 16.89 -0.42 16.14
CA ASP A 142 16.38 0.93 15.88
C ASP A 142 15.07 0.96 15.05
N SER A 143 14.65 -0.19 14.55
CA SER A 143 13.34 -0.35 13.88
C SER A 143 12.17 -0.45 14.87
N PHE A 144 12.43 -0.45 16.19
CA PHE A 144 11.42 -0.65 17.22
C PHE A 144 11.37 0.52 18.20
N ASP A 145 10.17 0.86 18.65
CA ASP A 145 9.93 1.86 19.68
C ASP A 145 10.12 1.24 21.08
N LEU A 146 9.79 -0.08 21.22
CA LEU A 146 9.98 -0.85 22.45
C LEU A 146 10.59 -2.22 22.14
N VAL A 147 11.57 -2.62 22.95
CA VAL A 147 12.11 -3.98 22.97
C VAL A 147 11.86 -4.56 24.37
N LEU A 148 11.02 -5.58 24.46
CA LEU A 148 10.55 -6.16 25.72
C LEU A 148 11.09 -7.58 25.90
N ASN A 149 11.70 -7.85 27.05
CA ASN A 149 12.30 -9.16 27.36
C ASN A 149 11.30 -10.04 28.14
N ALA A 150 10.91 -11.15 27.53
CA ALA A 150 9.99 -12.13 28.10
C ALA A 150 10.67 -13.18 29.02
N GLU A 151 11.88 -12.93 29.46
CA GLU A 151 12.55 -13.79 30.46
C GLU A 151 12.06 -13.51 31.87
N SER A 152 12.04 -12.22 32.23
CA SER A 152 11.75 -11.74 33.59
C SER A 152 10.32 -11.24 33.78
N MET A 153 9.57 -11.09 32.70
CA MET A 153 8.19 -10.60 32.70
C MET A 153 7.28 -11.60 32.00
N ASP A 154 6.13 -11.85 32.58
CA ASP A 154 5.07 -12.61 31.91
C ASP A 154 4.33 -11.78 30.83
N GLY A 155 3.51 -12.46 30.05
CA GLY A 155 2.77 -11.81 28.96
C GLY A 155 1.83 -10.69 29.44
N GLY A 156 1.27 -10.81 30.64
CA GLY A 156 0.40 -9.79 31.23
C GLY A 156 1.16 -8.50 31.54
N HIS A 157 2.32 -8.60 32.17
CA HIS A 157 3.19 -7.43 32.42
C HIS A 157 3.65 -6.78 31.12
N LEU A 158 4.03 -7.56 30.10
CA LEU A 158 4.42 -7.04 28.79
C LEU A 158 3.26 -6.29 28.13
N ALA A 159 2.04 -6.81 28.25
CA ALA A 159 0.85 -6.15 27.71
C ALA A 159 0.53 -4.84 28.44
N GLN A 160 0.69 -4.78 29.77
CA GLN A 160 0.50 -3.56 30.54
C GLN A 160 1.50 -2.46 30.15
N ILE A 161 2.78 -2.80 29.94
CA ILE A 161 3.80 -1.86 29.46
C ILE A 161 3.41 -1.32 28.09
N ALA A 162 2.99 -2.19 27.18
CA ALA A 162 2.53 -1.78 25.84
C ALA A 162 1.30 -0.85 25.91
N ALA A 163 0.31 -1.17 26.75
CA ALA A 163 -0.86 -0.34 26.96
C ALA A 163 -0.49 1.04 27.54
N SER A 164 0.42 1.08 28.52
CA SER A 164 0.93 2.36 29.04
C SER A 164 1.62 3.20 27.96
N ALA A 165 2.38 2.57 27.07
CA ALA A 165 3.02 3.28 25.94
C ALA A 165 1.99 3.85 24.95
N VAL A 166 0.87 3.17 24.72
CA VAL A 166 -0.26 3.67 23.90
C VAL A 166 -0.81 4.97 24.50
N GLU A 167 -1.03 4.98 25.82
CA GLU A 167 -1.57 6.15 26.52
C GLU A 167 -0.57 7.30 26.56
N VAL A 168 0.69 7.04 26.93
CA VAL A 168 1.74 8.07 27.00
C VAL A 168 1.97 8.73 25.64
N ARG A 169 1.92 7.97 24.56
CA ARG A 169 2.06 8.50 23.19
C ARG A 169 0.77 9.07 22.62
N SER A 170 -0.34 8.99 23.34
CA SER A 170 -1.67 9.41 22.87
C SER A 170 -2.02 8.85 21.48
N LEU A 171 -1.66 7.59 21.24
CA LEU A 171 -1.72 6.99 19.87
C LEU A 171 -3.12 7.01 19.28
N ARG A 172 -4.17 6.92 20.10
CA ARG A 172 -5.56 7.00 19.65
C ARG A 172 -5.93 8.37 19.09
N GLN A 173 -5.27 9.43 19.56
CA GLN A 173 -5.53 10.82 19.14
C GLN A 173 -4.73 11.19 17.89
N TYR A 174 -3.46 10.78 17.82
CA TYR A 174 -2.55 11.10 16.72
C TYR A 174 -2.62 10.14 15.54
N GLY A 175 -3.26 8.97 15.72
CA GLY A 175 -3.31 7.92 14.72
C GLY A 175 -4.35 8.07 13.63
N LEU A 176 -5.20 9.11 13.69
CA LEU A 176 -6.26 9.30 12.70
C LEU A 176 -5.68 9.77 11.37
N LEU A 177 -5.58 8.86 10.42
CA LEU A 177 -5.44 9.26 9.02
C LEU A 177 -6.74 9.92 8.56
N SER A 178 -6.62 11.08 7.88
CA SER A 178 -7.75 11.59 7.11
C SER A 178 -8.09 10.60 5.99
N LYS A 179 -9.37 10.53 5.59
CA LYS A 179 -9.78 9.71 4.43
C LYS A 179 -8.96 10.01 3.18
N ALA A 180 -8.55 11.26 3.00
CA ALA A 180 -7.70 11.67 1.90
C ALA A 180 -6.28 11.07 2.00
N ALA A 181 -5.68 11.05 3.19
CA ALA A 181 -4.35 10.47 3.39
C ALA A 181 -4.38 8.94 3.23
N GLU A 182 -5.45 8.27 3.69
CA GLU A 182 -5.67 6.84 3.46
C GLU A 182 -5.80 6.53 1.97
N ALA A 183 -6.66 7.26 1.26
CA ALA A 183 -6.85 7.09 -0.18
C ALA A 183 -5.53 7.27 -0.95
N GLN A 184 -4.74 8.27 -0.56
CA GLN A 184 -3.41 8.51 -1.11
C GLN A 184 -2.48 7.32 -0.91
N GLN A 185 -2.38 6.78 0.31
CA GLN A 185 -1.52 5.63 0.60
C GLN A 185 -2.02 4.37 -0.11
N GLN A 186 -3.32 4.11 -0.14
CA GLN A 186 -3.92 3.01 -0.88
C GLN A 186 -3.60 3.08 -2.37
N PHE A 187 -3.69 4.26 -2.96
CA PHE A 187 -3.33 4.46 -4.36
C PHE A 187 -1.87 4.12 -4.64
N GLN A 188 -0.94 4.62 -3.81
CA GLN A 188 0.50 4.33 -3.95
C GLN A 188 0.80 2.82 -3.87
N LEU A 189 0.20 2.13 -2.89
CA LEU A 189 0.37 0.69 -2.75
C LEU A 189 -0.17 -0.08 -3.96
N ARG A 190 -1.33 0.32 -4.48
CA ARG A 190 -1.93 -0.31 -5.66
C ARG A 190 -1.12 -0.05 -6.92
N LEU A 191 -0.62 1.16 -7.10
CA LEU A 191 0.27 1.48 -8.20
C LEU A 191 1.55 0.62 -8.15
N GLN A 192 2.14 0.44 -6.96
CA GLN A 192 3.28 -0.44 -6.77
C GLN A 192 2.93 -1.90 -7.12
N LEU A 193 1.80 -2.41 -6.65
CA LEU A 193 1.34 -3.77 -6.95
C LEU A 193 1.05 -3.98 -8.43
N SER A 194 0.46 -2.99 -9.10
CA SER A 194 0.16 -3.08 -10.54
C SER A 194 1.42 -3.15 -11.39
N LYS A 195 2.52 -2.47 -11.01
CA LYS A 195 3.83 -2.59 -11.66
C LYS A 195 4.38 -4.03 -11.59
N GLU A 196 4.02 -4.79 -10.56
CA GLU A 196 4.36 -6.22 -10.40
C GLU A 196 3.29 -7.15 -11.02
N GLY A 197 2.24 -6.60 -11.64
CA GLY A 197 1.14 -7.37 -12.25
C GLY A 197 0.16 -7.96 -11.23
N ILE A 198 0.11 -7.42 -10.02
CA ILE A 198 -0.73 -7.91 -8.92
C ILE A 198 -1.95 -6.99 -8.77
N HIS A 199 -3.15 -7.57 -8.88
CA HIS A 199 -4.41 -6.84 -8.79
C HIS A 199 -5.32 -7.46 -7.72
N PRO A 200 -5.88 -6.67 -6.80
CA PRO A 200 -6.85 -7.13 -5.81
C PRO A 200 -8.16 -7.56 -6.49
N LYS A 201 -8.72 -8.70 -6.11
CA LYS A 201 -10.01 -9.18 -6.62
C LYS A 201 -11.12 -8.15 -6.33
N GLY A 202 -11.97 -7.91 -7.34
CA GLY A 202 -13.14 -7.03 -7.20
C GLY A 202 -12.85 -5.56 -6.92
N ARG A 203 -11.61 -5.10 -7.13
CA ARG A 203 -11.18 -3.70 -7.00
C ARG A 203 -10.71 -3.15 -8.34
N ALA A 204 -10.41 -1.83 -8.36
CA ALA A 204 -9.93 -1.18 -9.57
C ALA A 204 -8.71 -1.91 -10.14
N ASP A 205 -8.85 -2.45 -11.34
CA ASP A 205 -7.76 -3.01 -12.12
C ASP A 205 -7.11 -1.87 -12.90
N PHE A 206 -5.78 -1.76 -12.84
CA PHE A 206 -5.06 -0.79 -13.66
C PHE A 206 -4.95 -1.33 -15.08
N ARG A 207 -5.64 -0.69 -16.01
CA ARG A 207 -5.61 -1.07 -17.42
C ARG A 207 -4.23 -0.81 -18.01
N ARG A 208 -3.77 -1.71 -18.89
CA ARG A 208 -2.53 -1.53 -19.61
C ARG A 208 -2.83 -0.98 -21.01
N ALA A 209 -2.39 0.25 -21.27
CA ALA A 209 -2.37 0.85 -22.58
C ALA A 209 -0.92 1.29 -22.90
N GLN A 210 -0.59 1.45 -24.18
CA GLN A 210 0.65 2.07 -24.57
C GLN A 210 0.45 3.58 -24.60
N PHE A 211 0.83 4.26 -23.52
CA PHE A 211 0.72 5.69 -23.40
C PHE A 211 1.89 6.41 -24.09
N SER A 212 1.61 7.54 -24.69
CA SER A 212 2.61 8.38 -25.34
C SER A 212 3.44 9.18 -24.34
N HIS A 213 2.88 9.44 -23.13
CA HIS A 213 3.54 10.23 -22.09
C HIS A 213 3.28 9.67 -20.69
N PRO A 214 4.28 9.74 -19.75
CA PRO A 214 4.12 9.25 -18.37
C PRO A 214 2.93 9.87 -17.61
N SER A 215 2.54 11.11 -17.91
CA SER A 215 1.37 11.76 -17.29
C SER A 215 0.06 11.10 -17.65
N GLU A 216 -0.05 10.50 -18.83
CA GLU A 216 -1.23 9.77 -19.28
C GLU A 216 -1.36 8.46 -18.50
N GLU A 217 -0.25 7.74 -18.29
CA GLU A 217 -0.23 6.55 -17.44
C GLU A 217 -0.68 6.87 -16.00
N ILE A 218 -0.16 7.96 -15.44
CA ILE A 218 -0.54 8.41 -14.08
C ILE A 218 -2.04 8.73 -14.03
N PHE A 219 -2.56 9.43 -15.04
CA PHE A 219 -3.98 9.79 -15.08
C PHE A 219 -4.88 8.55 -15.28
N ALA A 220 -4.50 7.63 -16.16
CA ALA A 220 -5.21 6.36 -16.36
C ALA A 220 -5.26 5.54 -15.05
N ASN A 221 -4.14 5.42 -14.34
CA ASN A 221 -4.08 4.75 -13.05
C ASN A 221 -4.97 5.42 -12.00
N LEU A 222 -5.10 6.76 -12.05
CA LEU A 222 -6.02 7.50 -11.20
C LEU A 222 -7.49 7.17 -11.51
N LEU A 223 -7.85 7.14 -12.80
CA LEU A 223 -9.20 6.76 -13.24
C LEU A 223 -9.55 5.33 -12.82
N ASP A 224 -8.64 4.38 -13.04
CA ASP A 224 -8.81 2.98 -12.62
C ASP A 224 -8.96 2.86 -11.10
N PHE A 225 -8.16 3.61 -10.33
CA PHE A 225 -8.26 3.63 -8.87
C PHE A 225 -9.65 4.04 -8.38
N TYR A 226 -10.24 5.07 -9.02
CA TYR A 226 -11.59 5.54 -8.71
C TYR A 226 -12.69 4.76 -9.44
N ARG A 227 -12.33 3.72 -10.21
CA ARG A 227 -13.26 2.90 -11.01
C ARG A 227 -14.05 3.72 -12.01
N ILE A 228 -13.44 4.75 -12.56
CA ILE A 228 -14.01 5.55 -13.65
C ILE A 228 -13.64 4.84 -14.94
N GLU A 229 -14.66 4.51 -15.75
CA GLU A 229 -14.42 3.93 -17.06
C GLU A 229 -13.78 4.96 -17.98
N TRP A 230 -12.81 4.51 -18.79
CA TRP A 230 -12.09 5.36 -19.73
C TRP A 230 -11.66 4.60 -20.99
N GLU A 231 -11.53 5.34 -22.08
CA GLU A 231 -10.96 4.88 -23.33
C GLU A 231 -9.79 5.81 -23.70
N TYR A 232 -8.68 5.24 -24.13
CA TYR A 232 -7.48 5.98 -24.52
C TYR A 232 -7.53 6.29 -26.03
N GLU A 233 -7.34 7.57 -26.42
CA GLU A 233 -7.37 8.06 -27.80
C GLU A 233 -8.53 7.49 -28.65
N PRO A 234 -9.80 7.48 -28.17
CA PRO A 234 -10.87 6.68 -28.76
C PRO A 234 -11.32 7.20 -30.11
N LYS A 235 -11.18 8.51 -30.37
CA LYS A 235 -11.70 9.16 -31.58
C LYS A 235 -10.89 10.38 -31.98
N SER A 236 -10.56 10.44 -33.27
CA SER A 236 -9.93 11.61 -33.89
C SER A 236 -10.99 12.52 -34.54
N PHE A 237 -10.90 13.80 -34.25
CA PHE A 237 -11.82 14.84 -34.78
C PHE A 237 -11.10 15.68 -35.83
N PRO A 238 -11.55 15.71 -37.10
CA PRO A 238 -11.03 16.63 -38.09
C PRO A 238 -11.29 18.07 -37.68
N VAL A 239 -10.26 18.93 -37.70
CA VAL A 239 -10.38 20.34 -37.32
C VAL A 239 -9.93 21.34 -38.40
N ALA A 240 -9.40 20.83 -39.52
CA ALA A 240 -9.14 21.65 -40.72
C ALA A 240 -9.20 20.79 -41.99
N TRP A 241 -9.64 21.39 -43.07
CA TRP A 241 -9.78 20.78 -44.41
C TRP A 241 -9.16 21.67 -45.48
N ASP A 242 -8.77 21.07 -46.60
CA ASP A 242 -8.37 21.81 -47.83
C ASP A 242 -9.61 22.22 -48.63
N GLU A 243 -9.35 22.96 -49.73
CA GLU A 243 -10.40 23.42 -50.62
C GLU A 243 -11.17 22.28 -51.32
N GLN A 244 -10.62 21.04 -51.25
CA GLN A 244 -11.20 19.85 -51.84
C GLN A 244 -11.93 18.98 -50.80
N GLY A 245 -12.04 19.45 -49.56
CA GLY A 245 -12.69 18.74 -48.43
C GLY A 245 -11.86 17.61 -47.81
N ARG A 246 -10.57 17.48 -48.14
CA ARG A 246 -9.69 16.50 -47.53
C ARG A 246 -9.21 17.02 -46.20
N VAL A 247 -9.15 16.14 -45.16
CA VAL A 247 -8.71 16.48 -43.82
C VAL A 247 -7.23 16.86 -43.82
N LEU A 248 -6.91 18.08 -43.43
CA LEU A 248 -5.56 18.60 -43.26
C LEU A 248 -5.07 18.43 -41.84
N GLU A 249 -5.94 18.58 -40.86
CA GLU A 249 -5.55 18.51 -39.45
C GLU A 249 -6.66 17.85 -38.63
N SER A 250 -6.26 16.98 -37.74
CA SER A 250 -7.16 16.33 -36.78
C SER A 250 -6.66 16.53 -35.33
N PHE A 251 -7.57 16.39 -34.40
CA PHE A 251 -7.32 16.41 -32.99
C PHE A 251 -7.87 15.14 -32.33
N THR A 252 -7.02 14.43 -31.58
CA THR A 252 -7.37 13.23 -30.84
C THR A 252 -7.17 13.53 -29.36
N PRO A 253 -8.25 13.65 -28.57
CA PRO A 253 -8.14 13.80 -27.11
C PRO A 253 -7.51 12.56 -26.48
N ASP A 254 -6.76 12.73 -25.40
CA ASP A 254 -6.04 11.65 -24.72
C ASP A 254 -7.00 10.60 -24.12
N PHE A 255 -8.12 11.05 -23.52
CA PHE A 255 -9.09 10.14 -22.89
C PHE A 255 -10.54 10.51 -23.23
N TYR A 256 -11.39 9.49 -23.16
CA TYR A 256 -12.85 9.63 -23.12
C TYR A 256 -13.40 8.93 -21.89
N LEU A 257 -14.33 9.57 -21.20
CA LEU A 257 -15.00 9.07 -20.01
C LEU A 257 -16.47 8.79 -20.35
N PRO A 258 -16.83 7.50 -20.61
CA PRO A 258 -18.17 7.14 -21.10
C PRO A 258 -19.30 7.57 -20.16
N GLU A 259 -19.15 7.36 -18.85
CA GLU A 259 -20.19 7.68 -17.85
C GLU A 259 -20.57 9.17 -17.83
N SER A 260 -19.59 10.06 -18.06
CA SER A 260 -19.81 11.51 -18.06
C SER A 260 -19.93 12.09 -19.46
N ASN A 261 -19.80 11.28 -20.52
CA ASN A 261 -19.73 11.68 -21.91
C ASN A 261 -18.75 12.85 -22.14
N ARG A 262 -17.54 12.72 -21.60
CA ARG A 262 -16.54 13.80 -21.59
C ARG A 262 -15.20 13.33 -22.10
N TYR A 263 -14.61 14.15 -22.98
CA TYR A 263 -13.22 13.99 -23.40
C TYR A 263 -12.28 14.71 -22.44
N VAL A 264 -11.09 14.17 -22.25
CA VAL A 264 -10.04 14.75 -21.42
C VAL A 264 -8.77 14.87 -22.24
N GLU A 265 -8.10 16.00 -22.08
CA GLU A 265 -6.83 16.31 -22.71
C GLU A 265 -5.81 16.73 -21.64
N LEU A 266 -4.64 16.09 -21.64
CA LEU A 266 -3.54 16.39 -20.72
C LEU A 266 -2.49 17.24 -21.44
N THR A 267 -2.23 18.42 -20.93
CA THR A 267 -1.26 19.35 -21.51
C THR A 267 -0.09 19.56 -20.57
N THR A 268 0.97 18.75 -20.73
CA THR A 268 2.18 18.79 -19.89
C THR A 268 3.41 19.34 -20.61
N MET A 269 3.25 19.87 -21.83
CA MET A 269 4.32 20.25 -22.74
C MET A 269 4.82 21.70 -22.55
N LYS A 270 5.94 22.01 -23.21
CA LYS A 270 6.51 23.36 -23.29
C LYS A 270 5.52 24.36 -23.91
N GLN A 271 5.56 25.62 -23.48
CA GLN A 271 4.64 26.71 -23.83
C GLN A 271 4.31 26.81 -25.34
N SER A 272 5.28 26.60 -26.24
CA SER A 272 5.08 26.68 -27.69
C SER A 272 4.18 25.57 -28.25
N LEU A 273 4.22 24.39 -27.67
CA LEU A 273 3.38 23.25 -28.05
C LEU A 273 1.97 23.38 -27.46
N VAL A 274 1.85 23.99 -26.27
CA VAL A 274 0.58 24.33 -25.62
C VAL A 274 -0.26 25.25 -26.53
N THR A 275 0.34 26.22 -27.20
CA THR A 275 -0.36 27.15 -28.11
C THR A 275 -0.99 26.41 -29.27
N LYS A 276 -0.27 25.47 -29.92
CA LYS A 276 -0.81 24.66 -31.01
C LYS A 276 -1.96 23.75 -30.54
N LYS A 277 -1.80 23.11 -29.38
CA LYS A 277 -2.80 22.23 -28.80
C LYS A 277 -4.06 23.02 -28.43
N ASN A 278 -3.91 24.18 -27.78
CA ASN A 278 -5.03 25.07 -27.46
C ASN A 278 -5.78 25.60 -28.69
N ARG A 279 -5.08 25.86 -29.80
CA ARG A 279 -5.73 26.22 -31.09
C ARG A 279 -6.63 25.08 -31.57
N LYS A 280 -6.14 23.82 -31.55
CA LYS A 280 -6.94 22.65 -31.95
C LYS A 280 -8.15 22.44 -31.05
N ILE A 281 -7.99 22.62 -29.75
CA ILE A 281 -9.08 22.51 -28.77
C ILE A 281 -10.15 23.59 -29.02
N ARG A 282 -9.72 24.81 -29.34
CA ARG A 282 -10.66 25.89 -29.71
C ARG A 282 -11.43 25.52 -30.97
N LEU A 283 -10.77 25.08 -32.05
CA LEU A 283 -11.38 24.63 -33.26
C LEU A 283 -12.34 23.45 -33.02
N LEU A 284 -11.96 22.49 -32.19
CA LEU A 284 -12.85 21.39 -31.80
C LEU A 284 -14.15 21.91 -31.18
N ARG A 285 -14.08 22.87 -30.27
CA ARG A 285 -15.25 23.43 -29.59
C ARG A 285 -16.14 24.26 -30.57
N GLU A 286 -15.54 24.91 -31.55
CA GLU A 286 -16.27 25.67 -32.58
C GLU A 286 -16.97 24.74 -33.58
N ILE A 287 -16.31 23.68 -34.03
CA ILE A 287 -16.81 22.75 -35.04
C ILE A 287 -17.75 21.70 -34.45
N TYR A 288 -17.47 21.26 -33.23
CA TYR A 288 -18.22 20.19 -32.53
C TYR A 288 -18.73 20.67 -31.14
N PRO A 289 -19.69 21.63 -31.12
CA PRO A 289 -20.16 22.21 -29.85
C PRO A 289 -20.80 21.20 -28.88
N GLN A 290 -21.22 20.02 -29.38
CA GLN A 290 -21.76 18.92 -28.59
C GLN A 290 -20.66 18.11 -27.90
N VAL A 291 -19.39 18.26 -28.27
CA VAL A 291 -18.27 17.54 -27.67
C VAL A 291 -17.80 18.26 -26.40
N GLN A 292 -18.01 17.65 -25.25
CA GLN A 292 -17.52 18.18 -24.00
C GLN A 292 -16.06 17.77 -23.80
N ILE A 293 -15.15 18.75 -23.79
CA ILE A 293 -13.73 18.52 -23.53
C ILE A 293 -13.23 19.31 -22.33
N GLN A 294 -12.56 18.62 -21.41
CA GLN A 294 -11.85 19.19 -20.27
C GLN A 294 -10.35 19.09 -20.51
N VAL A 295 -9.65 20.18 -20.23
CA VAL A 295 -8.20 20.25 -20.39
C VAL A 295 -7.57 20.35 -19.01
N PHE A 296 -6.62 19.46 -18.70
CA PHE A 296 -5.78 19.54 -17.53
C PHE A 296 -4.39 20.00 -17.93
N TYR A 297 -3.97 21.11 -17.38
CA TYR A 297 -2.61 21.62 -17.58
C TYR A 297 -1.66 21.01 -16.55
N GLN A 298 -0.36 21.16 -16.79
CA GLN A 298 0.69 20.60 -15.93
C GLN A 298 0.47 20.93 -14.44
N LYS A 299 0.02 22.15 -14.13
CA LYS A 299 -0.28 22.55 -12.75
C LYS A 299 -1.47 21.79 -12.18
N ASP A 300 -2.55 21.67 -12.95
CA ASP A 300 -3.76 20.94 -12.52
C ASP A 300 -3.43 19.46 -12.30
N LEU A 301 -2.60 18.86 -13.16
CA LEU A 301 -2.12 17.50 -13.01
C LEU A 301 -1.21 17.35 -11.79
N GLN A 302 -0.32 18.32 -11.54
CA GLN A 302 0.53 18.35 -10.33
C GLN A 302 -0.32 18.48 -9.05
N ASP A 303 -1.35 19.31 -9.06
CA ASP A 303 -2.28 19.46 -7.93
C ASP A 303 -3.07 18.16 -7.70
N LEU A 304 -3.49 17.46 -8.76
CA LEU A 304 -4.10 16.13 -8.67
C LEU A 304 -3.09 15.10 -8.14
N ILE A 305 -1.87 15.09 -8.69
CA ILE A 305 -0.77 14.22 -8.27
C ILE A 305 -0.45 14.47 -6.78
N PHE A 306 -0.32 15.72 -6.37
CA PHE A 306 -0.07 16.10 -4.98
C PHE A 306 -1.23 15.71 -4.06
N LYS A 307 -2.47 16.02 -4.46
CA LYS A 307 -3.69 15.72 -3.68
C LYS A 307 -3.88 14.21 -3.47
N TYR A 308 -3.49 13.39 -4.46
CA TYR A 308 -3.64 11.94 -4.44
C TYR A 308 -2.32 11.18 -4.25
N GLY A 309 -1.22 11.88 -3.98
CA GLY A 309 0.08 11.31 -3.62
C GLY A 309 0.81 10.58 -4.73
N LEU A 310 0.67 11.04 -5.95
CA LEU A 310 1.24 10.43 -7.15
C LEU A 310 2.69 10.86 -7.44
N VAL A 311 3.31 11.63 -6.55
CA VAL A 311 4.71 12.07 -6.72
C VAL A 311 5.66 10.95 -6.31
N GLU A 312 6.47 10.47 -7.24
CA GLU A 312 7.69 9.76 -6.89
C GLU A 312 8.59 10.73 -6.10
N GLN A 313 8.83 10.45 -4.83
CA GLN A 313 9.96 11.08 -4.14
C GLN A 313 11.22 10.62 -4.88
N LYS A 314 11.83 11.52 -5.65
CA LYS A 314 13.20 11.32 -6.08
C LYS A 314 14.02 11.20 -4.80
N ALA A 315 14.55 10.00 -4.56
CA ALA A 315 15.61 9.80 -3.58
C ALA A 315 16.79 10.67 -4.05
N GLU A 316 17.09 11.71 -3.26
CA GLU A 316 18.42 12.34 -3.27
C GLU A 316 19.44 11.38 -2.66
#